data_b81ce86e0e6839aa9ec5fe4d19004a39
#
_entry.id   b81ce86e0e6839aa9ec5fe4d19004a39
#
_cell.length_a   1.000
_cell.length_b   1.000
_cell.length_c   1.000
_cell.angle_alpha   90.00
_cell.angle_beta   90.00
_cell.angle_gamma   90.00
#
_symmetry.space_group_name_H-M   'P 1'
#
loop_
_entity.id
_entity.type
_entity.pdbx_description
1 polymer ?
#
loop_
_entity_poly.entity_id
_entity_poly.type
_entity_poly.pdbx_seq_one_letter_code
_entity_poly.pdbx_strand_id
1 'polypeptide(L)'
;MRIGWAVAALPIIAALDRVRGPFNVTTTGQAAAVASLADDTHLDMVRRETIRLRAFLEGEIVALGNAGLRAIPSACNFILIEFPESGPVTAAGANKWLLDHGIICRYLAVQNMPRCLRISIGTETETRTVAAALRDYVEGAA
;
A
#
# COMPACT_ATOMS: atom_id res chain seq x y z
N MET A 1 3.64 -3.25 -14.99
CA MET A 1 3.98 -2.66 -16.33
C MET A 1 4.31 -1.16 -16.25
N ARG A 2 3.97 -0.46 -15.20
CA ARG A 2 4.24 0.97 -14.96
C ARG A 2 3.73 1.88 -16.10
N ILE A 3 2.52 1.63 -16.55
CA ILE A 3 1.79 2.46 -17.50
C ILE A 3 0.74 3.28 -16.74
N GLY A 4 0.65 4.54 -17.05
CA GLY A 4 -0.41 5.43 -16.60
C GLY A 4 -0.84 6.33 -17.75
N TRP A 5 -2.02 6.89 -17.63
CA TRP A 5 -2.54 7.85 -18.59
C TRP A 5 -3.24 9.00 -17.87
N ALA A 6 -3.34 10.13 -18.51
CA ALA A 6 -4.02 11.29 -17.98
C ALA A 6 -4.78 12.01 -19.10
N VAL A 7 -5.88 12.66 -18.73
CA VAL A 7 -6.64 13.58 -19.59
C VAL A 7 -6.63 14.97 -18.94
N ALA A 8 -6.22 15.96 -19.70
CA ALA A 8 -6.16 17.33 -19.20
C ALA A 8 -6.30 18.34 -20.36
N ALA A 9 -6.40 19.62 -20.02
CA ALA A 9 -6.38 20.71 -21.02
C ALA A 9 -5.06 20.70 -21.81
N LEU A 10 -5.11 21.10 -23.08
CA LEU A 10 -3.96 21.10 -24.01
C LEU A 10 -2.67 21.72 -23.43
N PRO A 11 -2.71 22.89 -22.73
CA PRO A 11 -1.50 23.46 -22.16
C PRO A 11 -0.82 22.58 -21.11
N ILE A 12 -1.60 21.80 -20.34
CA ILE A 12 -1.09 20.86 -19.34
C ILE A 12 -0.45 19.66 -20.04
N ILE A 13 -1.12 19.10 -21.06
CA ILE A 13 -0.56 17.99 -21.85
C ILE A 13 0.74 18.43 -22.53
N ALA A 14 0.79 19.62 -23.11
CA ALA A 14 2.01 20.15 -23.73
C ALA A 14 3.16 20.32 -22.72
N ALA A 15 2.85 20.71 -21.46
CA ALA A 15 3.86 20.79 -20.42
C ALA A 15 4.37 19.39 -20.01
N LEU A 16 3.50 18.41 -19.88
CA LEU A 16 3.87 17.01 -19.60
C LEU A 16 4.72 16.42 -20.72
N ASP A 17 4.38 16.69 -21.98
CA ASP A 17 5.15 16.22 -23.13
C ASP A 17 6.59 16.77 -23.18
N ARG A 18 6.82 17.96 -22.63
CA ARG A 18 8.17 18.55 -22.56
C ARG A 18 9.06 17.87 -21.51
N VAL A 19 8.48 17.29 -20.47
CA VAL A 19 9.25 16.71 -19.35
C VAL A 19 9.31 15.18 -19.39
N ARG A 20 8.47 14.53 -20.18
CA ARG A 20 8.53 13.07 -20.34
C ARG A 20 9.77 12.67 -21.13
N GLY A 21 10.42 11.58 -20.68
CA GLY A 21 11.56 11.00 -21.40
C GLY A 21 11.14 10.39 -22.75
N PRO A 22 12.04 10.32 -23.72
CA PRO A 22 11.80 9.58 -24.97
C PRO A 22 11.57 8.11 -24.65
N PHE A 23 10.69 7.46 -25.43
CA PHE A 23 10.35 6.03 -25.28
C PHE A 23 9.94 5.63 -23.87
N ASN A 24 9.32 6.55 -23.12
CA ASN A 24 8.89 6.34 -21.71
C ASN A 24 7.84 5.24 -21.54
N VAL A 25 7.22 4.77 -22.64
CA VAL A 25 6.26 3.67 -22.68
C VAL A 25 6.73 2.60 -23.66
N THR A 26 6.86 1.36 -23.20
CA THR A 26 7.25 0.24 -24.05
C THR A 26 6.06 -0.29 -24.87
N THR A 27 6.33 -0.90 -26.03
CA THR A 27 5.29 -1.52 -26.85
C THR A 27 4.52 -2.61 -26.10
N THR A 28 5.21 -3.45 -25.32
CA THR A 28 4.60 -4.47 -24.48
C THR A 28 3.75 -3.86 -23.38
N GLY A 29 4.18 -2.72 -22.81
CA GLY A 29 3.42 -1.97 -21.82
C GLY A 29 2.12 -1.41 -22.38
N GLN A 30 2.15 -0.86 -23.59
CA GLN A 30 0.95 -0.36 -24.29
C GLN A 30 -0.05 -1.50 -24.56
N ALA A 31 0.41 -2.61 -25.13
CA ALA A 31 -0.43 -3.77 -25.40
C ALA A 31 -1.10 -4.31 -24.12
N ALA A 32 -0.33 -4.41 -23.01
CA ALA A 32 -0.88 -4.84 -21.73
C ALA A 32 -1.87 -3.84 -21.15
N ALA A 33 -1.64 -2.53 -21.29
CA ALA A 33 -2.58 -1.51 -20.81
C ALA A 33 -3.91 -1.58 -21.58
N VAL A 34 -3.86 -1.72 -22.90
CA VAL A 34 -5.07 -1.89 -23.73
C VAL A 34 -5.84 -3.14 -23.34
N ALA A 35 -5.15 -4.28 -23.18
CA ALA A 35 -5.78 -5.53 -22.74
C ALA A 35 -6.42 -5.39 -21.35
N SER A 36 -5.74 -4.72 -20.42
CA SER A 36 -6.26 -4.50 -19.05
C SER A 36 -7.51 -3.62 -19.04
N LEU A 37 -7.61 -2.63 -19.93
CA LEU A 37 -8.78 -1.77 -20.06
C LEU A 37 -10.00 -2.51 -20.63
N ALA A 38 -9.78 -3.61 -21.34
CA ALA A 38 -10.84 -4.44 -21.92
C ALA A 38 -11.29 -5.57 -20.98
N ASP A 39 -10.63 -5.77 -19.83
CA ASP A 39 -10.92 -6.86 -18.88
C ASP A 39 -11.67 -6.35 -17.64
N ASP A 40 -12.93 -5.99 -17.83
CA ASP A 40 -13.81 -5.54 -16.74
C ASP A 40 -13.98 -6.62 -15.66
N THR A 41 -14.01 -7.89 -16.04
CA THR A 41 -14.17 -9.00 -15.11
C THR A 41 -13.01 -9.07 -14.12
N HIS A 42 -11.78 -8.95 -14.60
CA HIS A 42 -10.59 -8.93 -13.75
C HIS A 42 -10.57 -7.67 -12.87
N LEU A 43 -10.89 -6.51 -13.45
CA LEU A 43 -10.94 -5.25 -12.72
C LEU A 43 -11.93 -5.31 -11.55
N ASP A 44 -13.14 -5.82 -11.78
CA ASP A 44 -14.17 -5.95 -10.75
C ASP A 44 -13.78 -6.97 -9.68
N MET A 45 -13.14 -8.07 -10.05
CA MET A 45 -12.61 -9.05 -9.11
C MET A 45 -11.55 -8.41 -8.21
N VAL A 46 -10.56 -7.73 -8.79
CA VAL A 46 -9.48 -7.06 -8.03
C VAL A 46 -10.04 -5.99 -7.10
N ARG A 47 -11.01 -5.19 -7.55
CA ARG A 47 -11.65 -4.16 -6.72
C ARG A 47 -12.38 -4.77 -5.51
N ARG A 48 -13.19 -5.80 -5.71
CA ARG A 48 -13.92 -6.47 -4.62
C ARG A 48 -12.96 -7.06 -3.59
N GLU A 49 -11.93 -7.79 -4.05
CA GLU A 49 -10.95 -8.40 -3.16
C GLU A 49 -10.13 -7.35 -2.41
N THR A 50 -9.71 -6.29 -3.08
CA THR A 50 -8.99 -5.18 -2.41
C THR A 50 -9.83 -4.53 -1.33
N ILE A 51 -11.11 -4.26 -1.58
CA ILE A 51 -12.02 -3.67 -0.58
C ILE A 51 -12.19 -4.62 0.60
N ARG A 52 -12.44 -5.90 0.34
CA ARG A 52 -12.65 -6.92 1.38
C ARG A 52 -11.42 -7.08 2.27
N LEU A 53 -10.24 -7.26 1.66
CA LEU A 53 -8.99 -7.50 2.39
C LEU A 53 -8.49 -6.24 3.09
N ARG A 54 -8.74 -5.06 2.54
CA ARG A 54 -8.45 -3.79 3.21
C ARG A 54 -9.28 -3.66 4.48
N ALA A 55 -10.60 -3.90 4.40
CA ALA A 55 -11.46 -3.85 5.58
C ALA A 55 -11.06 -4.89 6.64
N PHE A 56 -10.64 -6.08 6.23
CA PHE A 56 -10.08 -7.07 7.14
C PHE A 56 -8.84 -6.54 7.87
N LEU A 57 -7.85 -6.03 7.11
CA LEU A 57 -6.59 -5.53 7.71
C LEU A 57 -6.83 -4.29 8.59
N GLU A 58 -7.73 -3.39 8.19
CA GLU A 58 -8.15 -2.25 9.02
C GLU A 58 -8.77 -2.72 10.34
N GLY A 59 -9.61 -3.75 10.32
CA GLY A 59 -10.18 -4.36 11.51
C GLY A 59 -9.13 -4.98 12.45
N GLU A 60 -8.14 -5.65 11.90
CA GLU A 60 -7.01 -6.20 12.67
C GLU A 60 -6.20 -5.07 13.35
N ILE A 61 -5.96 -3.95 12.67
CA ILE A 61 -5.28 -2.80 13.27
C ILE A 61 -6.13 -2.13 14.36
N VAL A 62 -7.43 -2.02 14.16
CA VAL A 62 -8.36 -1.51 15.19
C VAL A 62 -8.31 -2.38 16.45
N ALA A 63 -8.22 -3.71 16.30
CA ALA A 63 -8.09 -4.63 17.43
C ALA A 63 -6.78 -4.42 18.22
N LEU A 64 -5.73 -3.89 17.58
CA LEU A 64 -4.46 -3.50 18.21
C LEU A 64 -4.45 -2.06 18.73
N GLY A 65 -5.59 -1.37 18.73
CA GLY A 65 -5.71 0.03 19.16
C GLY A 65 -5.26 0.30 20.61
N ASN A 66 -5.35 -0.70 21.49
CA ASN A 66 -4.83 -0.59 22.87
C ASN A 66 -3.31 -0.41 22.94
N ALA A 67 -2.57 -0.85 21.91
CA ALA A 67 -1.15 -0.58 21.75
C ALA A 67 -0.85 0.76 21.06
N GLY A 68 -1.87 1.56 20.78
CA GLY A 68 -1.76 2.88 20.17
C GLY A 68 -1.67 2.88 18.63
N LEU A 69 -1.93 1.75 17.98
CA LEU A 69 -1.99 1.67 16.53
C LEU A 69 -3.29 2.27 15.99
N ARG A 70 -3.19 2.97 14.86
CA ARG A 70 -4.34 3.56 14.17
C ARG A 70 -4.22 3.34 12.67
N ALA A 71 -5.23 2.73 12.05
CA ALA A 71 -5.36 2.70 10.61
C ALA A 71 -5.91 4.05 10.12
N ILE A 72 -5.24 4.65 9.13
CA ILE A 72 -5.75 5.84 8.45
C ILE A 72 -6.71 5.38 7.35
N PRO A 73 -7.94 5.91 7.29
CA PRO A 73 -8.92 5.53 6.28
C PRO A 73 -8.37 5.64 4.87
N SER A 74 -8.57 4.61 4.06
CA SER A 74 -8.01 4.51 2.71
C SER A 74 -9.05 4.02 1.70
N ALA A 75 -9.03 4.59 0.50
CA ALA A 75 -9.73 4.07 -0.67
C ALA A 75 -8.79 3.38 -1.66
N CYS A 76 -7.49 3.30 -1.34
CA CYS A 76 -6.44 2.73 -2.19
C CYS A 76 -6.27 1.22 -1.96
N ASN A 77 -5.35 0.63 -2.70
CA ASN A 77 -4.88 -0.75 -2.51
C ASN A 77 -3.78 -0.88 -1.44
N PHE A 78 -3.77 0.02 -0.48
CA PHE A 78 -2.89 -0.01 0.69
C PHE A 78 -3.58 0.66 1.86
N ILE A 79 -3.11 0.37 3.07
CA ILE A 79 -3.42 1.14 4.28
C ILE A 79 -2.16 1.83 4.80
N LEU A 80 -2.38 2.91 5.53
CA LEU A 80 -1.36 3.59 6.31
C LEU A 80 -1.65 3.33 7.78
N ILE A 81 -0.68 2.79 8.50
CA ILE A 81 -0.77 2.54 9.93
C ILE A 81 0.08 3.57 10.65
N GLU A 82 -0.52 4.32 11.53
CA GLU A 82 0.17 5.22 12.45
C GLU A 82 0.42 4.50 13.77
N PHE A 83 1.66 4.62 14.26
CA PHE A 83 2.13 4.08 15.53
C PHE A 83 2.22 5.19 16.58
N PRO A 84 2.20 4.84 17.89
CA PRO A 84 2.34 5.82 18.95
C PRO A 84 3.66 6.59 18.84
N GLU A 85 3.70 7.79 19.45
CA GLU A 85 4.87 8.66 19.42
C GLU A 85 6.01 8.15 20.29
N SER A 86 5.67 7.42 21.34
CA SER A 86 6.60 6.88 22.33
C SER A 86 6.14 5.51 22.83
N GLY A 87 7.05 4.77 23.43
CA GLY A 87 6.79 3.44 23.97
C GLY A 87 7.52 2.34 23.20
N PRO A 88 7.29 1.07 23.56
CA PRO A 88 7.99 -0.05 22.95
C PRO A 88 7.51 -0.39 21.53
N VAL A 89 6.25 -0.05 21.21
CA VAL A 89 5.64 -0.34 19.91
C VAL A 89 5.83 0.85 18.98
N THR A 90 6.73 0.74 17.99
CA THR A 90 7.06 1.83 17.07
C THR A 90 7.00 1.40 15.61
N ALA A 91 6.81 2.34 14.68
CA ALA A 91 6.83 2.04 13.24
C ALA A 91 8.19 1.52 12.77
N ALA A 92 9.28 2.03 13.31
CA ALA A 92 10.63 1.55 12.99
C ALA A 92 10.85 0.12 13.49
N GLY A 93 10.42 -0.18 14.73
CA GLY A 93 10.48 -1.53 15.30
C GLY A 93 9.62 -2.52 14.53
N ALA A 94 8.38 -2.14 14.19
CA ALA A 94 7.49 -2.96 13.38
C ALA A 94 8.08 -3.22 11.98
N ASN A 95 8.65 -2.21 11.34
CA ASN A 95 9.30 -2.38 10.03
C ASN A 95 10.47 -3.36 10.12
N LYS A 96 11.31 -3.25 11.15
CA LYS A 96 12.41 -4.19 11.36
C LYS A 96 11.90 -5.60 11.61
N TRP A 97 10.94 -5.78 12.52
CA TRP A 97 10.32 -7.06 12.82
C TRP A 97 9.76 -7.74 11.57
N LEU A 98 8.95 -7.01 10.80
CA LEU A 98 8.37 -7.53 9.56
C LEU A 98 9.45 -7.94 8.55
N LEU A 99 10.50 -7.12 8.40
CA LEU A 99 11.62 -7.43 7.51
C LEU A 99 12.37 -8.70 7.94
N ASP A 100 12.62 -8.85 9.23
CA ASP A 100 13.28 -10.05 9.80
C ASP A 100 12.43 -11.32 9.58
N HIS A 101 11.10 -11.17 9.40
CA HIS A 101 10.16 -12.25 9.08
C HIS A 101 9.83 -12.36 7.58
N GLY A 102 10.63 -11.72 6.71
CA GLY A 102 10.47 -11.80 5.25
C GLY A 102 9.33 -10.96 4.67
N ILE A 103 8.76 -10.03 5.45
CA ILE A 103 7.67 -9.16 5.03
C ILE A 103 8.20 -7.75 4.75
N ILE A 104 8.14 -7.31 3.49
CA ILE A 104 8.65 -6.00 3.07
C ILE A 104 7.49 -5.00 3.01
N CYS A 105 7.42 -4.11 3.99
CA CYS A 105 6.50 -2.97 4.02
C CYS A 105 7.23 -1.67 3.67
N ARG A 106 6.50 -0.57 3.57
CA ARG A 106 7.11 0.73 3.31
C ARG A 106 7.10 1.60 4.56
N TYR A 107 8.24 1.73 5.20
CA TYR A 107 8.47 2.70 6.27
C TYR A 107 8.61 4.11 5.67
N LEU A 108 7.91 5.09 6.24
CA LEU A 108 7.76 6.41 5.66
C LEU A 108 8.60 7.51 6.33
N ALA A 109 9.68 7.16 7.02
CA ALA A 109 10.56 8.16 7.65
C ALA A 109 11.14 9.16 6.65
N VAL A 110 11.54 8.70 5.45
CA VAL A 110 12.08 9.56 4.38
C VAL A 110 11.04 10.55 3.84
N GLN A 111 9.75 10.26 4.02
CA GLN A 111 8.63 11.15 3.66
C GLN A 111 8.18 12.05 4.82
N ASN A 112 9.02 12.23 5.86
CA ASN A 112 8.71 12.97 7.08
C ASN A 112 7.51 12.41 7.86
N MET A 113 7.27 11.11 7.76
CA MET A 113 6.22 10.38 8.49
C MET A 113 6.83 9.20 9.28
N PRO A 114 7.72 9.48 10.28
CA PRO A 114 8.51 8.43 10.96
C PRO A 114 7.66 7.50 11.84
N ARG A 115 6.40 7.85 12.10
CA ARG A 115 5.47 7.02 12.86
C ARG A 115 4.56 6.17 11.97
N CYS A 116 4.80 6.15 10.65
CA CYS A 116 3.88 5.51 9.72
C CYS A 116 4.55 4.37 8.93
N LEU A 117 3.79 3.27 8.82
CA LEU A 117 4.03 2.17 7.90
C LEU A 117 2.92 2.10 6.86
N ARG A 118 3.28 2.00 5.59
CA ARG A 118 2.34 1.71 4.50
C ARG A 118 2.40 0.25 4.14
N ILE A 119 1.26 -0.42 4.17
CA ILE A 119 1.11 -1.84 3.83
C ILE A 119 0.19 -1.94 2.62
N SER A 120 0.68 -2.53 1.54
CA SER A 120 -0.13 -2.83 0.35
C SER A 120 -1.04 -4.03 0.63
N ILE A 121 -2.25 -3.97 0.09
CA ILE A 121 -3.16 -5.10 0.13
C ILE A 121 -2.70 -6.11 -0.93
N GLY A 122 -2.34 -7.29 -0.49
CA GLY A 122 -1.95 -8.42 -1.33
C GLY A 122 -3.08 -9.44 -1.50
N THR A 123 -2.71 -10.69 -1.72
CA THR A 123 -3.60 -11.84 -1.65
C THR A 123 -4.13 -12.04 -0.22
N GLU A 124 -5.14 -12.89 -0.07
CA GLU A 124 -5.68 -13.20 1.27
C GLU A 124 -4.60 -13.77 2.20
N THR A 125 -3.78 -14.70 1.70
CA THR A 125 -2.69 -15.29 2.47
C THR A 125 -1.69 -14.23 2.90
N GLU A 126 -1.22 -13.38 2.00
CA GLU A 126 -0.26 -12.31 2.31
C GLU A 126 -0.83 -11.30 3.31
N THR A 127 -2.10 -10.90 3.12
CA THR A 127 -2.75 -9.94 4.02
C THR A 127 -2.93 -10.52 5.43
N ARG A 128 -3.29 -11.80 5.55
CA ARG A 128 -3.39 -12.49 6.84
C ARG A 128 -2.02 -12.67 7.50
N THR A 129 -1.00 -13.00 6.71
CA THR A 129 0.37 -13.15 7.21
C THR A 129 0.89 -11.85 7.82
N VAL A 130 0.72 -10.72 7.14
CA VAL A 130 1.17 -9.42 7.69
C VAL A 130 0.37 -9.01 8.92
N ALA A 131 -0.94 -9.29 8.97
CA ALA A 131 -1.77 -9.02 10.14
C ALA A 131 -1.31 -9.83 11.36
N ALA A 132 -1.04 -11.12 11.18
CA ALA A 132 -0.50 -11.99 12.24
C ALA A 132 0.86 -11.51 12.74
N ALA A 133 1.80 -11.22 11.82
CA ALA A 133 3.14 -10.73 12.19
C ALA A 133 3.12 -9.38 12.92
N LEU A 134 2.16 -8.49 12.60
CA LEU A 134 1.98 -7.23 13.35
C LEU A 134 1.44 -7.48 14.75
N ARG A 135 0.53 -8.44 14.92
CA ARG A 135 0.02 -8.84 16.23
C ARG A 135 1.14 -9.40 17.08
N ASP A 136 1.91 -10.36 16.55
CA ASP A 136 3.05 -10.97 17.25
C ASP A 136 4.08 -9.91 17.67
N TYR A 137 4.34 -8.92 16.82
CA TYR A 137 5.21 -7.79 17.16
C TYR A 137 4.68 -6.99 18.35
N VAL A 138 3.39 -6.66 18.33
CA VAL A 138 2.76 -5.85 19.39
C VAL A 138 2.74 -6.62 20.70
N GLU A 139 2.37 -7.91 20.69
CA GLU A 139 2.33 -8.77 21.86
C GLU A 139 3.73 -9.04 22.44
N GLY A 140 4.73 -9.17 21.60
CA GLY A 140 6.13 -9.37 22.01
C GLY A 140 6.84 -8.11 22.50
N ALA A 141 6.29 -6.93 22.22
CA ALA A 141 6.80 -5.63 22.64
C ALA A 141 6.12 -5.09 23.92
N ALA A 142 4.97 -5.66 24.30
CA ALA A 142 4.22 -5.30 25.52
C ALA A 142 4.85 -5.96 26.74
#